data_611b14843bae8e57bd1a9179688ae295
#
_entry.id   611b14843bae8e57bd1a9179688ae295
#
_cell.length_a   1.000
_cell.length_b   1.000
_cell.length_c   1.000
_cell.angle_alpha   90.00
_cell.angle_beta   90.00
_cell.angle_gamma   90.00
#
_symmetry.space_group_name_H-M   'P 1'
#
loop_
_entity.id
_entity.type
_entity.pdbx_description
1 polymer ?
#
loop_
_entity_poly.entity_id
_entity_poly.type
_entity_poly.pdbx_seq_one_letter_code
_entity_poly.pdbx_strand_id
1 'polypeptide(L)'
;GAGVSQSPRYKVTKRGQDVTLRCDPISSHATLYWYQQALGQGPEFLTYFNYEAQPDKSGLPSDRFSAERPEGSISTLTIQRTEQRDSAMYRC
;
A
#
# COMPACT_ATOMS: atom_id res chain seq x y z
N GLY A 1 -10.41 -2.74 -14.24
CA GLY A 1 -9.29 -2.62 -15.05
C GLY A 1 -8.41 -3.83 -15.09
N ALA A 2 -7.72 -3.97 -16.17
CA ALA A 2 -6.77 -5.02 -16.32
C ALA A 2 -5.59 -4.75 -15.39
N GLY A 3 -4.99 -5.74 -14.84
CA GLY A 3 -3.75 -5.62 -14.12
C GLY A 3 -3.82 -6.03 -12.69
N VAL A 4 -4.78 -5.55 -11.92
CA VAL A 4 -4.98 -5.97 -10.55
C VAL A 4 -6.40 -6.39 -10.36
N SER A 5 -6.60 -7.53 -9.72
CA SER A 5 -7.93 -8.01 -9.45
C SER A 5 -8.54 -7.15 -8.38
N GLN A 6 -9.59 -6.44 -8.70
CA GLN A 6 -10.35 -5.77 -7.68
C GLN A 6 -9.49 -5.12 -6.64
N SER A 7 -8.53 -4.38 -7.09
CA SER A 7 -7.61 -3.68 -6.23
C SER A 7 -8.06 -3.66 -4.81
N PRO A 8 -7.48 -4.42 -3.95
CA PRO A 8 -7.92 -4.43 -2.56
C PRO A 8 -7.90 -3.03 -2.02
N ARG A 9 -9.02 -2.66 -1.45
CA ARG A 9 -9.16 -1.40 -0.76
C ARG A 9 -9.31 -1.70 0.70
N TYR A 10 -8.44 -1.14 1.50
CA TYR A 10 -8.44 -1.39 2.92
C TYR A 10 -8.73 -0.10 3.66
N LYS A 11 -9.82 -0.11 4.41
CA LYS A 11 -10.12 1.00 5.31
C LYS A 11 -9.43 0.73 6.63
N VAL A 12 -8.44 1.55 6.96
CA VAL A 12 -7.69 1.41 8.19
C VAL A 12 -8.24 2.40 9.21
N THR A 13 -8.71 1.89 10.34
CA THR A 13 -9.29 2.70 11.42
C THR A 13 -8.76 2.32 12.80
N LYS A 14 -7.98 1.26 12.91
CA LYS A 14 -7.47 0.80 14.20
C LYS A 14 -6.38 1.73 14.71
N ARG A 15 -6.21 1.77 16.03
CA ARG A 15 -5.18 2.55 16.68
C ARG A 15 -4.30 1.65 17.54
N GLY A 16 -3.01 1.94 17.56
CA GLY A 16 -2.06 1.29 18.43
C GLY A 16 -1.66 -0.10 18.00
N GLN A 17 -2.22 -0.61 16.92
CA GLN A 17 -1.96 -1.96 16.43
C GLN A 17 -1.22 -1.90 15.10
N ASP A 18 -0.49 -2.96 14.80
CA ASP A 18 0.11 -3.12 13.49
C ASP A 18 -0.94 -3.64 12.52
N VAL A 19 -0.93 -3.13 11.31
CA VAL A 19 -1.84 -3.53 10.25
C VAL A 19 -1.01 -3.91 9.04
N THR A 20 -1.32 -5.06 8.45
CA THR A 20 -0.69 -5.51 7.22
C THR A 20 -1.75 -5.67 6.14
N LEU A 21 -1.57 -4.96 5.04
CA LEU A 21 -2.47 -4.99 3.90
C LEU A 21 -1.80 -5.77 2.78
N ARG A 22 -2.59 -6.56 2.07
CA ARG A 22 -2.06 -7.42 1.01
C ARG A 22 -2.65 -7.02 -0.35
N CYS A 23 -1.78 -6.95 -1.34
CA CYS A 23 -2.15 -6.71 -2.73
C CYS A 23 -1.72 -7.91 -3.57
N ASP A 24 -2.67 -8.52 -4.24
CA ASP A 24 -2.44 -9.73 -5.03
C ASP A 24 -2.82 -9.41 -6.49
N PRO A 25 -1.86 -9.02 -7.33
CA PRO A 25 -2.17 -8.66 -8.73
C PRO A 25 -2.63 -9.88 -9.52
N ILE A 26 -3.48 -9.64 -10.52
CA ILE A 26 -4.04 -10.70 -11.36
C ILE A 26 -2.95 -11.42 -12.14
N SER A 27 -1.99 -10.67 -12.64
CA SER A 27 -0.95 -11.23 -13.50
C SER A 27 0.39 -10.63 -13.14
N SER A 28 1.44 -11.13 -13.79
CA SER A 28 2.81 -10.70 -13.50
C SER A 28 3.06 -9.31 -14.08
N HIS A 29 2.45 -8.31 -13.51
CA HIS A 29 2.76 -6.94 -13.88
C HIS A 29 4.06 -6.52 -13.20
N ALA A 30 4.92 -5.88 -13.96
CA ALA A 30 6.20 -5.42 -13.42
C ALA A 30 5.99 -4.37 -12.34
N THR A 31 5.09 -3.45 -12.58
CA THR A 31 4.91 -2.28 -11.70
C THR A 31 3.66 -2.43 -10.85
N LEU A 32 3.81 -2.12 -9.57
CA LEU A 32 2.72 -2.13 -8.60
C LEU A 32 2.83 -0.88 -7.74
N TYR A 33 1.71 -0.17 -7.58
CA TYR A 33 1.67 1.08 -6.83
C TYR A 33 0.82 0.94 -5.58
N TRP A 34 1.22 1.63 -4.51
CA TRP A 34 0.41 1.80 -3.32
C TRP A 34 -0.02 3.25 -3.18
N TYR A 35 -1.29 3.46 -2.86
CA TYR A 35 -1.88 4.79 -2.67
C TYR A 35 -2.63 4.86 -1.36
N GLN A 36 -2.65 6.07 -0.80
CA GLN A 36 -3.44 6.39 0.38
C GLN A 36 -4.46 7.46 -0.01
N GLN A 37 -5.70 7.29 0.42
CA GLN A 37 -6.75 8.27 0.17
C GLN A 37 -7.45 8.57 1.48
N ALA A 38 -7.21 9.75 2.03
CA ALA A 38 -7.90 10.22 3.21
C ALA A 38 -9.31 10.68 2.85
N LEU A 39 -10.19 10.70 3.82
CA LEU A 39 -11.59 11.07 3.61
C LEU A 39 -11.69 12.47 2.98
N GLY A 40 -12.41 12.55 1.88
CA GLY A 40 -12.63 13.81 1.19
C GLY A 40 -11.46 14.31 0.36
N GLN A 41 -10.40 13.49 0.22
CA GLN A 41 -9.21 13.88 -0.53
C GLN A 41 -8.95 12.91 -1.66
N GLY A 42 -8.13 13.33 -2.62
CA GLY A 42 -7.70 12.46 -3.69
C GLY A 42 -6.63 11.47 -3.22
N PRO A 43 -6.36 10.45 -4.03
CA PRO A 43 -5.33 9.48 -3.68
C PRO A 43 -3.95 10.12 -3.72
N GLU A 44 -3.11 9.75 -2.75
CA GLU A 44 -1.74 10.17 -2.69
C GLU A 44 -0.82 8.98 -2.87
N PHE A 45 0.21 9.16 -3.66
CA PHE A 45 1.21 8.14 -3.91
C PHE A 45 2.01 7.85 -2.64
N LEU A 46 2.19 6.55 -2.35
CA LEU A 46 3.02 6.12 -1.23
C LEU A 46 4.34 5.56 -1.70
N THR A 47 4.28 4.51 -2.50
CA THR A 47 5.47 3.84 -3.01
C THR A 47 5.09 2.98 -4.20
N TYR A 48 6.10 2.50 -4.91
CA TYR A 48 5.85 1.55 -5.98
C TYR A 48 6.98 0.53 -6.07
N PHE A 49 6.67 -0.54 -6.77
CA PHE A 49 7.61 -1.63 -7.03
C PHE A 49 7.74 -1.84 -8.52
N ASN A 50 8.96 -2.15 -8.93
CA ASN A 50 9.23 -2.69 -10.26
C ASN A 50 9.74 -4.11 -10.03
N TYR A 51 8.88 -5.10 -10.21
CA TYR A 51 9.06 -6.45 -9.70
C TYR A 51 9.32 -6.38 -8.19
N GLU A 52 10.48 -6.85 -7.70
CA GLU A 52 10.80 -6.81 -6.27
C GLU A 52 11.53 -5.52 -5.84
N ALA A 53 11.93 -4.70 -6.78
CA ALA A 53 12.65 -3.47 -6.47
C ALA A 53 11.67 -2.37 -6.07
N GLN A 54 12.05 -1.60 -5.07
CA GLN A 54 11.26 -0.48 -4.56
C GLN A 54 12.06 0.82 -4.76
N PRO A 55 11.97 1.43 -5.96
CA PRO A 55 12.85 2.55 -6.31
C PRO A 55 12.57 3.85 -5.55
N ASP A 56 11.34 4.05 -5.08
CA ASP A 56 10.98 5.31 -4.45
C ASP A 56 10.12 5.08 -3.22
N LYS A 57 10.65 5.44 -2.05
CA LYS A 57 9.97 5.33 -0.76
C LYS A 57 9.59 6.70 -0.20
N SER A 58 9.85 7.77 -0.95
CA SER A 58 9.70 9.12 -0.42
C SER A 58 8.25 9.49 -0.12
N GLY A 59 7.29 8.79 -0.71
CA GLY A 59 5.88 9.04 -0.45
C GLY A 59 5.34 8.38 0.82
N LEU A 60 6.13 7.52 1.48
CA LEU A 60 5.68 6.89 2.71
C LEU A 60 5.63 7.93 3.83
N PRO A 61 4.52 7.99 4.60
CA PRO A 61 4.30 9.07 5.57
C PRO A 61 5.30 9.09 6.72
N SER A 62 5.82 7.94 7.13
CA SER A 62 6.75 7.87 8.27
C SER A 62 7.44 6.50 8.29
N ASP A 63 8.36 6.34 9.25
CA ASP A 63 9.07 5.08 9.47
C ASP A 63 8.14 3.92 9.85
N ARG A 64 6.92 4.24 10.26
CA ARG A 64 5.96 3.21 10.64
C ARG A 64 5.36 2.50 9.42
N PHE A 65 5.55 3.06 8.24
CA PHE A 65 5.06 2.49 6.99
C PHE A 65 6.20 1.76 6.29
N SER A 66 5.93 0.53 5.88
CA SER A 66 6.86 -0.23 5.05
C SER A 66 6.09 -1.09 4.07
N ALA A 67 6.69 -1.38 2.95
CA ALA A 67 6.08 -2.24 1.95
C ALA A 67 7.11 -3.21 1.41
N GLU A 68 6.64 -4.38 0.99
CA GLU A 68 7.48 -5.43 0.45
C GLU A 68 6.82 -6.09 -0.74
N ARG A 69 7.62 -6.60 -1.64
CA ARG A 69 7.17 -7.41 -2.77
C ARG A 69 8.27 -8.42 -3.09
N PRO A 70 8.50 -9.37 -2.19
CA PRO A 70 9.75 -10.15 -2.18
C PRO A 70 10.00 -10.94 -3.47
N GLU A 71 8.94 -11.40 -4.11
CA GLU A 71 9.06 -12.24 -5.29
C GLU A 71 8.52 -11.58 -6.55
N GLY A 72 8.27 -10.28 -6.50
CA GLY A 72 7.79 -9.55 -7.67
C GLY A 72 6.34 -9.83 -8.04
N SER A 73 5.57 -10.44 -7.14
CA SER A 73 4.16 -10.71 -7.36
C SER A 73 3.32 -10.06 -6.26
N ILE A 74 3.05 -10.77 -5.18
CA ILE A 74 2.25 -10.26 -4.07
C ILE A 74 3.02 -9.19 -3.30
N SER A 75 2.34 -8.12 -2.93
CA SER A 75 2.92 -7.06 -2.12
C SER A 75 2.16 -6.90 -0.81
N THR A 76 2.88 -6.52 0.23
CA THR A 76 2.26 -6.16 1.51
C THR A 76 2.67 -4.75 1.90
N LEU A 77 1.73 -4.04 2.50
CA LEU A 77 1.98 -2.74 3.11
C LEU A 77 1.70 -2.89 4.60
N THR A 78 2.69 -2.56 5.42
CA THR A 78 2.58 -2.66 6.87
C THR A 78 2.62 -1.28 7.50
N ILE A 79 1.68 -1.03 8.40
CA ILE A 79 1.64 0.20 9.19
C ILE A 79 1.76 -0.22 10.64
N GLN A 80 2.85 0.17 11.27
CA GLN A 80 3.11 -0.16 12.68
C GLN A 80 2.48 0.88 13.58
N ARG A 81 1.98 0.43 14.73
CA ARG A 81 1.45 1.30 15.77
C ARG A 81 0.53 2.38 15.17
N THR A 82 -0.50 1.93 14.47
CA THR A 82 -1.40 2.82 13.77
C THR A 82 -1.90 3.97 14.63
N GLU A 83 -2.00 5.15 14.02
CA GLU A 83 -2.49 6.37 14.65
C GLU A 83 -3.74 6.83 13.92
N GLN A 84 -4.47 7.75 14.54
CA GLN A 84 -5.69 8.25 13.94
C GLN A 84 -5.44 8.89 12.56
N ARG A 85 -4.33 9.55 12.38
CA ARG A 85 -3.96 10.17 11.11
C ARG A 85 -3.71 9.17 9.99
N ASP A 86 -3.55 7.88 10.33
CA ASP A 86 -3.36 6.82 9.34
C ASP A 86 -4.70 6.33 8.79
N SER A 87 -5.81 6.76 9.38
CA SER A 87 -7.14 6.39 8.92
C SER A 87 -7.36 6.87 7.50
N ALA A 88 -7.53 5.93 6.60
CA ALA A 88 -7.66 6.22 5.18
C ALA A 88 -8.06 4.95 4.44
N MET A 89 -8.36 5.12 3.17
CA MET A 89 -8.51 4.01 2.25
C MET A 89 -7.14 3.78 1.58
N TYR A 90 -6.67 2.55 1.59
CA TYR A 90 -5.40 2.17 0.96
C TYR A 90 -5.68 1.30 -0.25
N ARG A 91 -4.99 1.58 -1.33
CA ARG A 91 -5.18 0.87 -2.60
C ARG A 91 -3.84 0.49 -3.22
N CYS A 92 -3.87 -0.58 -3.99
CA CYS A 92 -2.74 -0.93 -4.85
C CYS A 92 -3.14 -1.14 -6.30
#